data_853b9bc007ddb2da255809da29b7e2f9
#
_entry.id   853b9bc007ddb2da255809da29b7e2f9
#
_cell.length_a   1.000
_cell.length_b   1.000
_cell.length_c   1.000
_cell.angle_alpha   90.00
_cell.angle_beta   90.00
_cell.angle_gamma   90.00
#
_symmetry.space_group_name_H-M   'P 1'
#
loop_
_entity.id
_entity.type
_entity.pdbx_description
1 polymer ?
#
loop_
_entity_poly.entity_id
_entity_poly.type
_entity_poly.pdbx_seq_one_letter_code
_entity_poly.pdbx_strand_id
1 'polypeptide(L)'
;MSIRVKSFLKDVGGAGRVTEARREKLKNASAVPDPKDPIRDLADKLHPSEMQLRVTDIRDASPTAKTFRFEAVDGHIPVFQCGQFVNFRLKIGESLLTRPYTISSAPYEARGEHPFFEITVRRNVPYLVPDYFFENVHVGDVLTGALPFGTFYWEPLRDTTELVALAGGSGITPFYAMAKEIAHGKMHGCRLTILYGSVKSDDIVLKDELDQICAECPDVKVVHGL
;
A
#
# COMPACT_ATOMS: atom_id res chain seq x y z
N MET A 1 -9.69 -42.44 -25.40
CA MET A 1 -10.46 -41.79 -24.31
C MET A 1 -11.25 -40.68 -24.95
N SER A 2 -12.56 -40.86 -25.17
CA SER A 2 -13.42 -39.89 -25.86
C SER A 2 -13.96 -38.90 -24.86
N ILE A 3 -13.52 -37.65 -24.98
CA ILE A 3 -14.08 -36.53 -24.17
C ILE A 3 -15.46 -36.22 -24.75
N ARG A 4 -16.54 -36.67 -24.06
CA ARG A 4 -17.90 -36.25 -24.37
C ARG A 4 -18.08 -34.81 -23.91
N VAL A 5 -18.01 -33.85 -24.81
CA VAL A 5 -18.50 -32.49 -24.60
C VAL A 5 -20.01 -32.56 -24.44
N LYS A 6 -20.50 -32.64 -23.22
CA LYS A 6 -21.94 -32.59 -22.93
C LYS A 6 -22.44 -31.16 -23.09
N SER A 7 -23.03 -30.97 -24.27
CA SER A 7 -24.04 -29.95 -24.60
C SER A 7 -23.72 -28.48 -24.25
N PHE A 8 -22.88 -27.86 -25.07
CA PHE A 8 -22.80 -26.41 -25.23
C PHE A 8 -24.20 -25.72 -25.32
N LEU A 9 -25.18 -26.37 -25.97
CA LEU A 9 -26.55 -25.86 -26.07
C LEU A 9 -27.34 -25.87 -24.73
N LYS A 10 -27.05 -26.80 -23.80
CA LYS A 10 -27.62 -26.76 -22.45
C LYS A 10 -27.06 -25.66 -21.60
N ASP A 11 -25.77 -25.36 -21.76
CA ASP A 11 -25.10 -24.28 -21.02
C ASP A 11 -25.53 -22.90 -21.52
N VAL A 12 -25.77 -22.75 -22.83
CA VAL A 12 -26.32 -21.53 -23.42
C VAL A 12 -27.77 -21.30 -22.95
N GLY A 13 -28.58 -22.34 -22.86
CA GLY A 13 -29.94 -22.27 -22.32
C GLY A 13 -29.95 -21.98 -20.80
N GLY A 14 -28.91 -22.44 -20.08
CA GLY A 14 -28.71 -22.12 -18.67
C GLY A 14 -28.34 -20.64 -18.46
N ALA A 15 -27.44 -20.12 -19.26
CA ALA A 15 -27.05 -18.71 -19.26
C ALA A 15 -28.25 -17.78 -19.58
N GLY A 16 -29.09 -18.16 -20.55
CA GLY A 16 -30.34 -17.44 -20.87
C GLY A 16 -31.29 -17.31 -19.66
N ARG A 17 -31.54 -18.42 -18.96
CA ARG A 17 -32.39 -18.43 -17.76
C ARG A 17 -31.83 -17.60 -16.61
N VAL A 18 -30.53 -17.64 -16.38
CA VAL A 18 -29.85 -16.81 -15.37
C VAL A 18 -29.97 -15.34 -15.74
N THR A 19 -29.83 -14.99 -17.02
CA THR A 19 -29.95 -13.62 -17.51
C THR A 19 -31.37 -13.09 -17.38
N GLU A 20 -32.40 -13.91 -17.68
CA GLU A 20 -33.81 -13.55 -17.51
C GLU A 20 -34.16 -13.36 -16.03
N ALA A 21 -33.76 -14.30 -15.18
CA ALA A 21 -34.01 -14.21 -13.73
C ALA A 21 -33.31 -12.96 -13.12
N ARG A 22 -32.14 -12.61 -13.63
CA ARG A 22 -31.43 -11.38 -13.23
C ARG A 22 -32.14 -10.11 -13.71
N ARG A 23 -32.64 -10.10 -14.96
CA ARG A 23 -33.45 -8.98 -15.50
C ARG A 23 -34.72 -8.78 -14.71
N GLU A 24 -35.39 -9.86 -14.34
CA GLU A 24 -36.64 -9.80 -13.55
C GLU A 24 -36.35 -9.28 -12.13
N LYS A 25 -35.28 -9.74 -11.48
CA LYS A 25 -34.83 -9.18 -10.20
C LYS A 25 -34.48 -7.69 -10.32
N LEU A 26 -33.81 -7.26 -11.38
CA LEU A 26 -33.49 -5.85 -11.62
C LEU A 26 -34.72 -4.97 -11.88
N LYS A 27 -35.75 -5.50 -12.56
CA LYS A 27 -37.04 -4.78 -12.75
C LYS A 27 -37.78 -4.55 -11.44
N ASN A 28 -37.66 -5.49 -10.51
CA ASN A 28 -38.31 -5.45 -9.22
C ASN A 28 -37.40 -4.92 -8.10
N ALA A 29 -36.16 -4.54 -8.43
CA ALA A 29 -35.23 -3.97 -7.47
C ALA A 29 -35.69 -2.56 -7.08
N SER A 30 -35.67 -2.27 -5.80
CA SER A 30 -35.89 -0.93 -5.28
C SER A 30 -34.81 0.00 -5.83
N ALA A 31 -35.21 1.18 -6.33
CA ALA A 31 -34.27 2.25 -6.69
C ALA A 31 -33.64 2.90 -5.45
N VAL A 32 -34.17 2.63 -4.27
CA VAL A 32 -33.61 3.09 -3.00
C VAL A 32 -32.60 2.05 -2.52
N PRO A 33 -31.34 2.43 -2.30
CA PRO A 33 -30.34 1.54 -1.72
C PRO A 33 -30.85 1.00 -0.38
N ASP A 34 -30.57 -0.28 -0.10
CA ASP A 34 -30.88 -0.84 1.22
C ASP A 34 -30.13 -0.03 2.29
N PRO A 35 -30.82 0.65 3.22
CA PRO A 35 -30.19 1.54 4.18
C PRO A 35 -29.32 0.82 5.23
N LYS A 36 -29.28 -0.51 5.21
CA LYS A 36 -28.49 -1.34 6.12
C LYS A 36 -27.94 -2.57 5.39
N ASP A 37 -26.81 -2.38 4.72
CA ASP A 37 -25.99 -3.48 4.22
C ASP A 37 -24.70 -3.58 5.08
N PRO A 38 -24.70 -4.41 6.14
CA PRO A 38 -23.55 -4.54 7.05
C PRO A 38 -22.30 -5.09 6.34
N ILE A 39 -22.48 -5.83 5.22
CA ILE A 39 -21.36 -6.33 4.42
C ILE A 39 -20.72 -5.20 3.64
N ARG A 40 -21.51 -4.31 3.09
CA ARG A 40 -21.03 -3.11 2.39
C ARG A 40 -20.35 -2.16 3.36
N ASP A 41 -20.96 -1.91 4.53
CA ASP A 41 -20.38 -1.08 5.58
C ASP A 41 -19.01 -1.61 6.04
N LEU A 42 -18.89 -2.94 6.16
CA LEU A 42 -17.62 -3.59 6.47
C LEU A 42 -16.61 -3.45 5.31
N ALA A 43 -17.05 -3.68 4.07
CA ALA A 43 -16.19 -3.53 2.89
C ALA A 43 -15.68 -2.09 2.75
N ASP A 44 -16.52 -1.09 2.96
CA ASP A 44 -16.15 0.33 2.91
C ASP A 44 -15.16 0.72 4.02
N LYS A 45 -15.23 0.07 5.20
CA LYS A 45 -14.24 0.24 6.27
C LYS A 45 -12.91 -0.43 5.95
N LEU A 46 -12.93 -1.62 5.33
CA LEU A 46 -11.70 -2.35 4.98
C LEU A 46 -11.00 -1.78 3.75
N HIS A 47 -11.77 -1.21 2.82
CA HIS A 47 -11.28 -0.67 1.55
C HIS A 47 -12.00 0.64 1.21
N PRO A 48 -11.76 1.72 1.98
CA PRO A 48 -12.40 3.00 1.73
C PRO A 48 -12.00 3.55 0.36
N SER A 49 -13.00 4.01 -0.39
CA SER A 49 -12.79 4.62 -1.70
C SER A 49 -12.13 6.01 -1.59
N GLU A 50 -12.28 6.64 -0.44
CA GLU A 50 -11.72 7.95 -0.12
C GLU A 50 -11.53 8.12 1.39
N MET A 51 -10.42 8.74 1.78
CA MET A 51 -10.07 9.08 3.14
C MET A 51 -9.46 10.48 3.21
N GLN A 52 -9.68 11.16 4.31
CA GLN A 52 -8.99 12.40 4.65
C GLN A 52 -7.81 12.06 5.55
N LEU A 53 -6.60 12.37 5.08
CA LEU A 53 -5.33 11.98 5.65
C LEU A 53 -4.56 13.22 6.08
N ARG A 54 -4.38 13.40 7.40
CA ARG A 54 -3.64 14.53 7.96
C ARG A 54 -2.17 14.21 8.03
N VAL A 55 -1.34 15.11 7.55
CA VAL A 55 0.13 15.07 7.72
C VAL A 55 0.45 15.44 9.17
N THR A 56 1.06 14.53 9.92
CA THR A 56 1.41 14.75 11.33
C THR A 56 2.91 14.88 11.57
N ASP A 57 3.75 14.40 10.63
CA ASP A 57 5.20 14.53 10.70
C ASP A 57 5.82 14.51 9.30
N ILE A 58 6.95 15.23 9.15
CA ILE A 58 7.77 15.23 7.94
C ILE A 58 9.23 15.19 8.37
N ARG A 59 9.99 14.19 7.90
CA ARG A 59 11.41 14.07 8.20
C ARG A 59 12.22 13.73 6.96
N ASP A 60 13.49 14.11 6.95
CA ASP A 60 14.41 13.73 5.88
C ASP A 60 14.74 12.22 5.97
N ALA A 61 14.69 11.52 4.84
CA ALA A 61 15.07 10.11 4.70
C ALA A 61 16.36 9.95 3.88
N SER A 62 16.77 11.00 3.19
CA SER A 62 18.06 11.23 2.54
C SER A 62 18.10 12.68 2.02
N PRO A 63 19.22 13.18 1.47
CA PRO A 63 19.26 14.53 0.87
C PRO A 63 18.20 14.76 -0.23
N THR A 64 17.75 13.71 -0.91
CA THR A 64 16.72 13.80 -1.96
C THR A 64 15.40 13.17 -1.61
N ALA A 65 15.22 12.64 -0.38
CA ALA A 65 13.99 11.96 0.02
C ALA A 65 13.48 12.44 1.36
N LYS A 66 12.15 12.52 1.48
CA LYS A 66 11.42 12.83 2.73
C LYS A 66 10.40 11.75 3.05
N THR A 67 10.25 11.44 4.32
CA THR A 67 9.17 10.62 4.84
C THR A 67 8.07 11.51 5.40
N PHE A 68 6.84 11.23 4.99
CA PHE A 68 5.63 11.92 5.42
C PHE A 68 4.78 10.93 6.23
N ARG A 69 4.42 11.31 7.45
CA ARG A 69 3.51 10.55 8.30
C ARG A 69 2.09 11.07 8.18
N PHE A 70 1.17 10.14 8.08
CA PHE A 70 -0.26 10.42 7.95
C PHE A 70 -1.07 9.72 9.02
N GLU A 71 -2.05 10.43 9.56
CA GLU A 71 -3.13 9.88 10.37
C GLU A 71 -4.46 10.10 9.65
N ALA A 72 -5.40 9.16 9.79
CA ALA A 72 -6.75 9.35 9.28
C ALA A 72 -7.49 10.34 10.15
N VAL A 73 -8.20 11.30 9.53
CA VAL A 73 -8.96 12.33 10.26
C VAL A 73 -10.08 11.71 11.10
N ASP A 74 -10.66 10.60 10.68
CA ASP A 74 -11.63 9.81 11.40
C ASP A 74 -11.02 8.80 12.40
N GLY A 75 -9.68 8.76 12.50
CA GLY A 75 -8.93 7.89 13.40
C GLY A 75 -8.84 6.42 12.96
N HIS A 76 -9.34 6.07 11.78
CA HIS A 76 -9.32 4.69 11.27
C HIS A 76 -8.38 4.54 10.07
N ILE A 77 -7.36 3.68 10.20
CA ILE A 77 -6.51 3.26 9.08
C ILE A 77 -6.84 1.80 8.76
N PRO A 78 -7.24 1.48 7.52
CA PRO A 78 -7.48 0.11 7.09
C PRO A 78 -6.26 -0.78 7.27
N VAL A 79 -6.50 -2.08 7.49
CA VAL A 79 -5.41 -3.06 7.57
C VAL A 79 -4.72 -3.17 6.23
N PHE A 80 -3.41 -2.98 6.22
CA PHE A 80 -2.57 -3.15 5.03
C PHE A 80 -1.42 -4.13 5.30
N GLN A 81 -0.77 -4.57 4.22
CA GLN A 81 0.41 -5.43 4.24
C GLN A 81 1.65 -4.65 3.74
N CYS A 82 2.85 -5.06 4.18
CA CYS A 82 4.10 -4.50 3.67
C CYS A 82 4.18 -4.63 2.16
N GLY A 83 4.40 -3.53 1.46
CA GLY A 83 4.46 -3.47 0.00
C GLY A 83 3.19 -2.98 -0.68
N GLN A 84 2.08 -2.88 0.05
CA GLN A 84 0.89 -2.20 -0.45
C GLN A 84 1.10 -0.68 -0.47
N PHE A 85 0.23 0.03 -1.18
CA PHE A 85 0.36 1.45 -1.43
C PHE A 85 -0.95 2.22 -1.17
N VAL A 86 -0.80 3.52 -0.98
CA VAL A 86 -1.88 4.49 -0.95
C VAL A 86 -1.94 5.23 -2.29
N ASN A 87 -3.15 5.47 -2.79
CA ASN A 87 -3.41 6.35 -3.93
C ASN A 87 -3.81 7.73 -3.43
N PHE A 88 -2.97 8.74 -3.62
CA PHE A 88 -3.33 10.13 -3.35
C PHE A 88 -4.02 10.76 -4.54
N ARG A 89 -5.10 11.51 -4.28
CA ARG A 89 -5.78 12.38 -5.23
C ARG A 89 -5.32 13.81 -4.96
N LEU A 90 -4.52 14.36 -5.87
CA LEU A 90 -3.88 15.66 -5.70
C LEU A 90 -4.40 16.64 -6.77
N LYS A 91 -4.78 17.84 -6.33
CA LYS A 91 -5.05 18.96 -7.23
C LYS A 91 -3.81 19.85 -7.27
N ILE A 92 -3.14 19.88 -8.43
CA ILE A 92 -1.93 20.69 -8.65
C ILE A 92 -2.21 21.63 -9.82
N GLY A 93 -2.39 22.92 -9.53
CA GLY A 93 -2.91 23.89 -10.48
C GLY A 93 -4.30 23.47 -10.98
N GLU A 94 -4.48 23.37 -12.28
CA GLU A 94 -5.73 22.91 -12.92
C GLU A 94 -5.82 21.39 -13.07
N SER A 95 -4.75 20.66 -12.74
CA SER A 95 -4.69 19.21 -12.96
C SER A 95 -5.13 18.44 -11.72
N LEU A 96 -6.03 17.47 -11.93
CA LEU A 96 -6.39 16.46 -10.91
C LEU A 96 -5.62 15.18 -11.22
N LEU A 97 -4.76 14.76 -10.28
CA LEU A 97 -3.83 13.66 -10.46
C LEU A 97 -4.06 12.59 -9.38
N THR A 98 -3.97 11.32 -9.77
CA THR A 98 -3.87 10.21 -8.83
C THR A 98 -2.46 9.62 -8.90
N ARG A 99 -1.80 9.48 -7.74
CA ARG A 99 -0.45 8.91 -7.67
C ARG A 99 -0.34 7.89 -6.54
N PRO A 100 0.16 6.68 -6.86
CA PRO A 100 0.46 5.66 -5.86
C PRO A 100 1.78 5.96 -5.15
N TYR A 101 1.78 5.76 -3.84
CA TYR A 101 2.99 5.72 -3.02
C TYR A 101 2.97 4.51 -2.12
N THR A 102 4.03 3.71 -2.18
CA THR A 102 4.19 2.55 -1.29
C THR A 102 4.19 3.02 0.16
N ILE A 103 3.46 2.33 1.01
CA ILE A 103 3.48 2.56 2.45
C ILE A 103 4.82 2.06 2.98
N SER A 104 5.61 2.99 3.54
CA SER A 104 6.96 2.71 4.08
C SER A 104 6.96 2.39 5.58
N SER A 105 5.88 2.67 6.29
CA SER A 105 5.69 2.21 7.67
C SER A 105 5.29 0.73 7.71
N ALA A 106 5.51 0.11 8.86
CA ALA A 106 5.08 -1.26 9.10
C ALA A 106 3.58 -1.32 9.48
N PRO A 107 2.86 -2.39 9.12
CA PRO A 107 1.46 -2.57 9.49
C PRO A 107 1.14 -2.48 10.98
N TYR A 108 2.06 -2.87 11.87
CA TYR A 108 1.83 -2.77 13.31
C TYR A 108 1.71 -1.31 13.80
N GLU A 109 2.34 -0.35 13.10
CA GLU A 109 2.30 1.08 13.44
C GLU A 109 0.91 1.70 13.20
N ALA A 110 0.10 1.07 12.35
CA ALA A 110 -1.29 1.46 12.11
C ALA A 110 -2.30 0.82 13.08
N ARG A 111 -1.86 0.11 14.13
CA ARG A 111 -2.72 -0.66 15.06
C ARG A 111 -2.62 -0.21 16.51
N GLY A 112 -1.88 0.85 16.80
CA GLY A 112 -1.71 1.39 18.15
C GLY A 112 -2.83 2.34 18.57
N GLU A 113 -2.63 3.01 19.70
CA GLU A 113 -3.54 4.07 20.20
C GLU A 113 -3.53 5.30 19.28
N HIS A 114 -2.41 5.54 18.60
CA HIS A 114 -2.24 6.60 17.60
C HIS A 114 -1.86 5.97 16.26
N PRO A 115 -2.84 5.42 15.51
CA PRO A 115 -2.58 4.72 14.28
C PRO A 115 -2.10 5.69 13.20
N PHE A 116 -0.98 5.37 12.56
CA PHE A 116 -0.43 6.14 11.45
C PHE A 116 0.12 5.23 10.35
N PHE A 117 0.31 5.80 9.18
CA PHE A 117 1.15 5.21 8.14
C PHE A 117 2.09 6.27 7.57
N GLU A 118 3.15 5.81 6.89
CA GLU A 118 4.14 6.68 6.29
C GLU A 118 4.34 6.33 4.82
N ILE A 119 4.69 7.37 4.05
CA ILE A 119 5.25 7.20 2.71
C ILE A 119 6.60 7.90 2.65
N THR A 120 7.50 7.39 1.81
CA THR A 120 8.79 8.06 1.53
C THR A 120 8.82 8.50 0.08
N VAL A 121 8.87 9.81 -0.12
CA VAL A 121 8.87 10.47 -1.43
C VAL A 121 10.27 10.89 -1.78
N ARG A 122 10.79 10.44 -2.93
CA ARG A 122 12.06 10.89 -3.47
C ARG A 122 11.86 11.92 -4.57
N ARG A 123 12.62 13.01 -4.51
CA ARG A 123 12.64 14.06 -5.52
C ARG A 123 13.88 13.96 -6.38
N ASN A 124 13.73 13.41 -7.59
CA ASN A 124 14.73 13.50 -8.66
C ASN A 124 14.20 14.51 -9.68
N VAL A 125 14.89 15.61 -9.87
CA VAL A 125 14.46 16.80 -10.62
C VAL A 125 14.17 16.53 -12.11
N PRO A 126 13.17 17.17 -12.74
CA PRO A 126 11.97 17.85 -12.21
C PRO A 126 10.75 16.95 -12.34
N TYR A 127 9.99 16.73 -11.27
CA TYR A 127 8.77 15.92 -11.29
C TYR A 127 7.64 16.60 -10.51
N LEU A 128 6.54 16.88 -11.17
CA LEU A 128 5.39 17.65 -10.67
C LEU A 128 4.90 17.21 -9.28
N VAL A 129 4.74 15.90 -9.04
CA VAL A 129 4.14 15.43 -7.79
C VAL A 129 5.16 15.33 -6.64
N PRO A 130 6.39 14.81 -6.82
CA PRO A 130 7.42 14.92 -5.79
C PRO A 130 7.73 16.37 -5.40
N ASP A 131 7.80 17.30 -6.35
CA ASP A 131 8.00 18.72 -6.06
C ASP A 131 6.84 19.29 -5.24
N TYR A 132 5.60 18.93 -5.56
CA TYR A 132 4.42 19.30 -4.78
C TYR A 132 4.52 18.84 -3.33
N PHE A 133 4.94 17.58 -3.08
CA PHE A 133 5.15 17.08 -1.72
C PHE A 133 6.24 17.85 -0.97
N PHE A 134 7.33 18.21 -1.65
CA PHE A 134 8.45 18.91 -1.01
C PHE A 134 8.17 20.38 -0.71
N GLU A 135 7.38 21.05 -1.54
CA GLU A 135 7.22 22.51 -1.51
C GLU A 135 5.87 22.97 -0.96
N ASN A 136 4.82 22.14 -1.09
CA ASN A 136 3.45 22.53 -0.78
C ASN A 136 2.79 21.68 0.31
N VAL A 137 3.38 20.55 0.72
CA VAL A 137 2.79 19.70 1.76
C VAL A 137 3.50 19.98 3.09
N HIS A 138 2.73 20.37 4.11
CA HIS A 138 3.22 20.74 5.44
C HIS A 138 2.51 19.94 6.53
N VAL A 139 3.12 19.90 7.71
CA VAL A 139 2.46 19.32 8.89
C VAL A 139 1.16 20.09 9.19
N GLY A 140 0.08 19.34 9.37
CA GLY A 140 -1.27 19.86 9.57
C GLY A 140 -2.15 19.79 8.30
N ASP A 141 -1.57 19.71 7.11
CA ASP A 141 -2.34 19.60 5.87
C ASP A 141 -3.13 18.30 5.82
N VAL A 142 -4.26 18.36 5.11
CA VAL A 142 -5.13 17.19 4.89
C VAL A 142 -5.16 16.88 3.40
N LEU A 143 -4.71 15.68 3.05
CA LEU A 143 -4.73 15.17 1.69
C LEU A 143 -5.82 14.11 1.53
N THR A 144 -6.40 14.04 0.33
CA THR A 144 -7.35 12.98 -0.02
C THR A 144 -6.60 11.79 -0.59
N GLY A 145 -6.86 10.61 -0.06
CA GLY A 145 -6.28 9.36 -0.53
C GLY A 145 -7.18 8.16 -0.31
N ALA A 146 -6.74 7.01 -0.76
CA ALA A 146 -7.37 5.73 -0.50
C ALA A 146 -6.30 4.65 -0.33
N LEU A 147 -6.48 3.74 0.62
CA LEU A 147 -5.61 2.59 0.88
C LEU A 147 -6.44 1.43 1.48
N PRO A 148 -5.93 0.16 1.47
CA PRO A 148 -4.69 -0.26 0.81
C PRO A 148 -4.95 -0.72 -0.63
N PHE A 149 -3.93 -0.60 -1.49
CA PHE A 149 -3.92 -1.17 -2.84
C PHE A 149 -2.66 -2.00 -3.08
N GLY A 150 -2.71 -2.89 -4.07
CA GLY A 150 -1.57 -3.69 -4.51
C GLY A 150 -1.55 -5.10 -3.94
N THR A 151 -0.85 -5.98 -4.66
CA THR A 151 -0.73 -7.42 -4.38
C THR A 151 0.72 -7.84 -4.10
N PHE A 152 1.64 -6.88 -4.03
CA PHE A 152 3.02 -7.14 -3.67
C PHE A 152 3.16 -7.16 -2.15
N TYR A 153 3.03 -8.35 -1.56
CA TYR A 153 3.24 -8.60 -0.14
C TYR A 153 3.60 -10.08 0.09
N TRP A 154 4.26 -10.35 1.18
CA TRP A 154 4.56 -11.71 1.62
C TRP A 154 3.28 -12.40 2.11
N GLU A 155 3.05 -13.64 1.61
CA GLU A 155 1.90 -14.46 1.96
C GLU A 155 2.37 -15.80 2.55
N PRO A 156 2.10 -16.10 3.85
CA PRO A 156 2.62 -17.28 4.53
C PRO A 156 2.32 -18.61 3.87
N LEU A 157 1.19 -18.71 3.15
CA LEU A 157 0.77 -19.95 2.50
C LEU A 157 1.33 -20.11 1.08
N ARG A 158 1.93 -19.06 0.53
CA ARG A 158 2.47 -19.02 -0.84
C ARG A 158 3.99 -18.91 -0.87
N ASP A 159 4.55 -18.10 0.00
CA ASP A 159 5.91 -17.62 -0.12
C ASP A 159 6.84 -18.31 0.90
N THR A 160 8.11 -18.40 0.56
CA THR A 160 9.15 -18.86 1.48
C THR A 160 9.42 -17.85 2.59
N THR A 161 10.03 -18.31 3.68
CA THR A 161 10.49 -17.45 4.76
C THR A 161 11.90 -16.89 4.54
N GLU A 162 12.64 -17.40 3.54
CA GLU A 162 13.92 -16.85 3.10
C GLU A 162 13.66 -15.86 1.96
N LEU A 163 13.76 -14.58 2.26
CA LEU A 163 13.43 -13.51 1.34
C LEU A 163 14.70 -12.82 0.84
N VAL A 164 14.80 -12.66 -0.48
CA VAL A 164 15.85 -11.86 -1.12
C VAL A 164 15.19 -10.72 -1.87
N ALA A 165 15.52 -9.50 -1.49
CA ALA A 165 14.99 -8.29 -2.09
C ALA A 165 16.06 -7.60 -2.96
N LEU A 166 15.63 -7.14 -4.14
CA LEU A 166 16.44 -6.27 -5.01
C LEU A 166 15.81 -4.89 -5.00
N ALA A 167 16.48 -3.93 -4.38
CA ALA A 167 16.00 -2.56 -4.23
C ALA A 167 16.91 -1.56 -4.94
N GLY A 168 16.31 -0.52 -5.51
CA GLY A 168 17.02 0.62 -6.09
C GLY A 168 16.38 1.94 -5.69
N GLY A 169 17.14 2.86 -5.09
CA GLY A 169 16.67 4.18 -4.68
C GLY A 169 15.40 4.09 -3.79
N SER A 170 14.32 4.79 -4.15
CA SER A 170 13.05 4.77 -3.40
C SER A 170 12.30 3.43 -3.47
N GLY A 171 12.71 2.48 -4.32
CA GLY A 171 12.19 1.11 -4.33
C GLY A 171 12.51 0.30 -3.07
N ILE A 172 13.25 0.87 -2.14
CA ILE A 172 13.52 0.29 -0.80
C ILE A 172 12.28 0.25 0.10
N THR A 173 11.29 1.12 -0.12
CA THR A 173 10.16 1.34 0.81
C THR A 173 9.37 0.09 1.18
N PRO A 174 8.99 -0.84 0.27
CA PRO A 174 8.29 -2.05 0.67
C PRO A 174 9.16 -2.97 1.54
N PHE A 175 10.44 -3.05 1.27
CA PHE A 175 11.37 -3.90 2.00
C PHE A 175 11.76 -3.31 3.35
N TYR A 176 11.77 -1.98 3.46
CA TYR A 176 11.92 -1.30 4.74
C TYR A 176 10.74 -1.61 5.68
N ALA A 177 9.51 -1.56 5.17
CA ALA A 177 8.33 -1.97 5.94
C ALA A 177 8.41 -3.45 6.38
N MET A 178 8.86 -4.37 5.49
CA MET A 178 9.08 -5.79 5.81
C MET A 178 10.17 -5.95 6.88
N ALA A 179 11.29 -5.24 6.77
CA ALA A 179 12.37 -5.27 7.75
C ALA A 179 11.90 -4.86 9.14
N LYS A 180 11.07 -3.82 9.25
CA LYS A 180 10.43 -3.40 10.51
C LYS A 180 9.50 -4.48 11.07
N GLU A 181 8.65 -5.10 10.25
CA GLU A 181 7.76 -6.20 10.68
C GLU A 181 8.53 -7.42 11.17
N ILE A 182 9.65 -7.78 10.51
CA ILE A 182 10.53 -8.87 10.95
C ILE A 182 11.18 -8.52 12.29
N ALA A 183 11.77 -7.33 12.40
CA ALA A 183 12.43 -6.87 13.62
C ALA A 183 11.44 -6.79 14.81
N HIS A 184 10.16 -6.48 14.53
CA HIS A 184 9.11 -6.46 15.55
C HIS A 184 8.47 -7.83 15.80
N GLY A 185 8.97 -8.91 15.17
CA GLY A 185 8.51 -10.29 15.34
C GLY A 185 7.11 -10.56 14.77
N LYS A 186 6.65 -9.78 13.77
CA LYS A 186 5.32 -9.96 13.16
C LYS A 186 5.34 -10.83 11.89
N MET A 187 6.47 -10.87 11.18
CA MET A 187 6.70 -11.84 10.10
C MET A 187 7.48 -13.03 10.65
N HIS A 188 6.78 -13.94 11.32
CA HIS A 188 7.39 -15.05 12.06
C HIS A 188 8.25 -15.97 11.18
N GLY A 189 9.48 -16.20 11.59
CA GLY A 189 10.45 -17.10 10.94
C GLY A 189 11.00 -16.56 9.62
N CYS A 190 10.63 -15.36 9.19
CA CYS A 190 11.16 -14.75 7.98
C CYS A 190 12.57 -14.18 8.22
N ARG A 191 13.44 -14.39 7.21
CA ARG A 191 14.75 -13.73 7.08
C ARG A 191 14.78 -12.94 5.78
N LEU A 192 15.28 -11.71 5.84
CA LEU A 192 15.29 -10.79 4.71
C LEU A 192 16.71 -10.33 4.39
N THR A 193 17.18 -10.62 3.19
CA THR A 193 18.42 -10.07 2.65
C THR A 193 18.08 -9.07 1.55
N ILE A 194 18.47 -7.81 1.72
CA ILE A 194 18.24 -6.73 0.77
C ILE A 194 19.53 -6.41 0.02
N LEU A 195 19.55 -6.57 -1.29
CA LEU A 195 20.58 -6.05 -2.17
C LEU A 195 20.13 -4.66 -2.60
N TYR A 196 20.75 -3.62 -2.03
CA TYR A 196 20.29 -2.25 -2.17
C TYR A 196 21.26 -1.41 -3.01
N GLY A 197 20.85 -1.13 -4.26
CA GLY A 197 21.58 -0.28 -5.20
C GLY A 197 21.25 1.21 -5.04
N SER A 198 22.27 2.03 -4.95
CA SER A 198 22.16 3.50 -4.92
C SER A 198 23.16 4.13 -5.89
N VAL A 199 22.80 5.30 -6.45
CA VAL A 199 23.69 6.01 -7.41
C VAL A 199 24.82 6.76 -6.71
N LYS A 200 24.56 7.20 -5.45
CA LYS A 200 25.50 7.96 -4.64
C LYS A 200 25.52 7.42 -3.22
N SER A 201 26.70 7.39 -2.62
CA SER A 201 26.89 6.92 -1.25
C SER A 201 26.34 7.87 -0.18
N ASP A 202 26.19 9.14 -0.52
CA ASP A 202 25.66 10.20 0.34
C ASP A 202 24.14 10.42 0.17
N ASP A 203 23.48 9.66 -0.72
CA ASP A 203 22.04 9.76 -0.98
C ASP A 203 21.37 8.36 -1.03
N ILE A 204 21.54 7.60 0.04
CA ILE A 204 20.91 6.30 0.24
C ILE A 204 19.66 6.51 1.09
N VAL A 205 18.49 6.28 0.50
CA VAL A 205 17.19 6.51 1.17
C VAL A 205 17.01 5.54 2.33
N LEU A 206 16.63 6.05 3.51
CA LEU A 206 16.38 5.28 4.75
C LEU A 206 17.59 4.46 5.22
N LYS A 207 18.82 4.96 4.95
CA LYS A 207 20.05 4.22 5.25
C LYS A 207 20.21 4.01 6.75
N ASP A 208 20.11 5.07 7.52
CA ASP A 208 20.40 5.03 8.97
C ASP A 208 19.40 4.17 9.71
N GLU A 209 18.13 4.24 9.32
CA GLU A 209 17.06 3.40 9.87
C GLU A 209 17.25 1.92 9.52
N LEU A 210 17.67 1.61 8.28
CA LEU A 210 17.97 0.24 7.86
C LEU A 210 19.20 -0.31 8.58
N ASP A 211 20.25 0.47 8.71
CA ASP A 211 21.47 0.09 9.41
C ASP A 211 21.16 -0.19 10.90
N GLN A 212 20.29 0.62 11.52
CA GLN A 212 19.84 0.37 12.89
C GLN A 212 19.06 -0.95 12.99
N ILE A 213 18.11 -1.22 12.08
CA ILE A 213 17.36 -2.49 12.07
C ILE A 213 18.31 -3.67 11.93
N CYS A 214 19.31 -3.59 11.04
CA CYS A 214 20.30 -4.65 10.86
C CYS A 214 21.16 -4.89 12.09
N ALA A 215 21.46 -3.84 12.86
CA ALA A 215 22.22 -3.97 14.12
C ALA A 215 21.41 -4.64 15.24
N GLU A 216 20.09 -4.43 15.26
CA GLU A 216 19.19 -4.94 16.30
C GLU A 216 18.56 -6.30 15.95
N CYS A 217 18.42 -6.63 14.65
CA CYS A 217 17.75 -7.83 14.17
C CYS A 217 18.63 -8.67 13.22
N PRO A 218 19.14 -9.85 13.68
CA PRO A 218 20.03 -10.68 12.87
C PRO A 218 19.33 -11.32 11.65
N ASP A 219 18.00 -11.34 11.63
CA ASP A 219 17.20 -11.88 10.52
C ASP A 219 17.04 -10.88 9.37
N VAL A 220 17.53 -9.65 9.52
CA VAL A 220 17.57 -8.63 8.48
C VAL A 220 19.01 -8.29 8.10
N LYS A 221 19.31 -8.34 6.79
CA LYS A 221 20.61 -7.97 6.24
C LYS A 221 20.44 -7.02 5.06
N VAL A 222 21.28 -5.99 5.01
CA VAL A 222 21.35 -5.07 3.87
C VAL A 222 22.77 -5.08 3.29
N VAL A 223 22.85 -5.28 1.98
CA VAL A 223 24.10 -5.19 1.21
C VAL A 223 23.97 -4.00 0.27
N HIS A 224 24.71 -2.94 0.56
CA HIS A 224 24.73 -1.75 -0.28
C HIS A 224 25.62 -1.93 -1.50
N GLY A 225 25.10 -1.59 -2.69
CA GLY A 225 25.81 -1.49 -3.96
C GLY A 225 25.75 -0.05 -4.47
N LEU A 226 26.86 0.42 -5.06
CA LEU A 226 27.00 1.76 -5.65
C LEU A 226 27.24 1.64 -7.16
#